data_c49d65a9487f66c64b4f4596de7c18d3
#
_entry.id   c49d65a9487f66c64b4f4596de7c18d3
#
_cell.length_a   1.000
_cell.length_b   1.000
_cell.length_c   1.000
_cell.angle_alpha   90.00
_cell.angle_beta   90.00
_cell.angle_gamma   90.00
#
_symmetry.space_group_name_H-M   'P 1'
#
loop_
_entity.id
_entity.type
_entity.pdbx_description
1 polymer ?
#
loop_
_entity_poly.entity_id
_entity_poly.type
_entity_poly.pdbx_seq_one_letter_code
_entity_poly.pdbx_strand_id
1 'polypeptide(L)'
;MPRLVMKFGGTSVADLDRIKNAAKQVQREIDNGYDVIVIVSAMSGKTNELVGWVNQTSALYDAREYDAVVSSGENVTAGLLALTLQESGTPARSWQGWQVPINTTSAHSSARIMDIPEANIAEKFATGMKVAVIAGFQGVSAEGRITTLGRGGSDTTAVAFAAAFKAERCDIYTDVDGVYTTDPRIEDKARKLDRISYEEMLELASLGAKVLQTRSVELAMRYKVRLRVLSSFEDVTENSGTLVCDEED
;
A
#
# COMPACT_ATOMS: atom_id res chain seq x y z
N MET A 1 -18.72 8.91 -6.19
CA MET A 1 -17.53 9.33 -6.94
C MET A 1 -16.71 8.09 -7.27
N PRO A 2 -15.92 8.08 -8.35
CA PRO A 2 -14.98 7.00 -8.60
C PRO A 2 -13.98 6.90 -7.44
N ARG A 3 -13.50 5.68 -7.18
CA ARG A 3 -12.54 5.42 -6.09
C ARG A 3 -11.18 5.08 -6.66
N LEU A 4 -10.14 5.60 -6.01
CA LEU A 4 -8.76 5.31 -6.31
C LEU A 4 -8.07 4.79 -5.05
N VAL A 5 -7.26 3.74 -5.19
CA VAL A 5 -6.34 3.32 -4.13
C VAL A 5 -4.93 3.79 -4.49
N MET A 6 -4.26 4.43 -3.53
CA MET A 6 -2.87 4.86 -3.66
C MET A 6 -2.05 4.20 -2.54
N LYS A 7 -0.93 3.59 -2.87
CA LYS A 7 -0.04 3.01 -1.86
C LYS A 7 1.32 3.72 -1.88
N PHE A 8 1.77 4.13 -0.71
CA PHE A 8 3.11 4.72 -0.53
C PHE A 8 4.03 3.77 0.24
N GLY A 9 5.15 3.39 -0.38
CA GLY A 9 6.20 2.56 0.23
C GLY A 9 6.99 3.33 1.30
N GLY A 10 7.78 2.62 2.09
CA GLY A 10 8.54 3.22 3.19
C GLY A 10 9.49 4.34 2.76
N THR A 11 10.12 4.23 1.60
CA THR A 11 10.97 5.28 0.99
C THR A 11 10.16 6.51 0.59
N SER A 12 8.90 6.31 0.19
CA SER A 12 7.97 7.38 -0.22
C SER A 12 7.44 8.19 0.97
N VAL A 13 7.56 7.66 2.19
CA VAL A 13 7.11 8.28 3.45
C VAL A 13 8.21 8.28 4.51
N ALA A 14 9.48 8.31 4.09
CA ALA A 14 10.65 8.14 4.93
C ALA A 14 10.80 9.22 6.03
N ASP A 15 10.31 10.41 5.75
CA ASP A 15 10.37 11.58 6.62
C ASP A 15 9.16 12.50 6.40
N LEU A 16 9.06 13.58 7.16
CA LEU A 16 7.93 14.52 7.09
C LEU A 16 7.84 15.24 5.74
N ASP A 17 8.94 15.52 5.06
CA ASP A 17 8.91 16.17 3.75
C ASP A 17 8.42 15.20 2.67
N ARG A 18 8.77 13.91 2.77
CA ARG A 18 8.20 12.84 1.94
C ARG A 18 6.70 12.67 2.18
N ILE A 19 6.26 12.73 3.44
CA ILE A 19 4.82 12.68 3.77
C ILE A 19 4.07 13.87 3.17
N LYS A 20 4.63 15.10 3.21
CA LYS A 20 4.06 16.27 2.54
C LYS A 20 3.99 16.07 1.02
N ASN A 21 5.02 15.45 0.42
CA ASN A 21 4.99 15.14 -1.00
C ASN A 21 3.91 14.11 -1.35
N ALA A 22 3.79 13.04 -0.55
CA ALA A 22 2.69 12.07 -0.70
C ALA A 22 1.32 12.75 -0.60
N ALA A 23 1.13 13.68 0.35
CA ALA A 23 -0.11 14.44 0.48
C ALA A 23 -0.43 15.26 -0.78
N LYS A 24 0.56 15.87 -1.45
CA LYS A 24 0.38 16.58 -2.73
C LYS A 24 -0.11 15.65 -3.85
N GLN A 25 0.46 14.43 -3.92
CA GLN A 25 0.03 13.42 -4.90
C GLN A 25 -1.43 13.00 -4.65
N VAL A 26 -1.81 12.82 -3.38
CA VAL A 26 -3.19 12.50 -2.99
C VAL A 26 -4.12 13.65 -3.35
N GLN A 27 -3.75 14.91 -3.06
CA GLN A 27 -4.55 16.08 -3.37
C GLN A 27 -4.82 16.19 -4.87
N ARG A 28 -3.85 15.94 -5.72
CA ARG A 28 -4.03 15.92 -7.17
C ARG A 28 -5.13 14.95 -7.60
N GLU A 29 -5.19 13.75 -7.03
CA GLU A 29 -6.22 12.78 -7.41
C GLU A 29 -7.61 13.16 -6.85
N ILE A 30 -7.67 13.87 -5.74
CA ILE A 30 -8.93 14.47 -5.25
C ILE A 30 -9.41 15.55 -6.22
N ASP A 31 -8.51 16.40 -6.69
CA ASP A 31 -8.82 17.46 -7.68
C ASP A 31 -9.27 16.86 -9.02
N ASN A 32 -8.79 15.66 -9.35
CA ASN A 32 -9.26 14.85 -10.49
C ASN A 32 -10.64 14.19 -10.25
N GLY A 33 -11.23 14.35 -9.06
CA GLY A 33 -12.60 13.93 -8.75
C GLY A 33 -12.71 12.57 -8.06
N TYR A 34 -11.63 11.99 -7.54
CA TYR A 34 -11.66 10.72 -6.83
C TYR A 34 -11.94 10.87 -5.34
N ASP A 35 -12.64 9.88 -4.75
CA ASP A 35 -12.51 9.57 -3.33
C ASP A 35 -11.31 8.61 -3.19
N VAL A 36 -10.34 8.95 -2.31
CA VAL A 36 -9.05 8.29 -2.29
C VAL A 36 -8.88 7.43 -1.04
N ILE A 37 -8.46 6.19 -1.23
CA ILE A 37 -8.00 5.29 -0.15
C ILE A 37 -6.48 5.23 -0.26
N VAL A 38 -5.78 5.68 0.79
CA VAL A 38 -4.32 5.68 0.83
C VAL A 38 -3.83 4.59 1.76
N ILE A 39 -3.00 3.69 1.27
CA ILE A 39 -2.33 2.67 2.07
C ILE A 39 -0.89 3.11 2.32
N VAL A 40 -0.46 3.17 3.56
CA VAL A 40 0.90 3.56 3.91
C VAL A 40 1.68 2.42 4.53
N SER A 41 2.98 2.38 4.21
CA SER A 41 3.98 1.59 4.94
C SER A 41 4.53 2.39 6.12
N ALA A 42 5.22 1.73 7.04
CA ALA A 42 6.05 2.42 8.03
C ALA A 42 7.12 3.27 7.33
N MET A 43 7.57 4.33 7.99
CA MET A 43 8.70 5.15 7.54
C MET A 43 9.94 4.26 7.31
N SER A 44 10.76 4.61 6.34
CA SER A 44 11.94 3.82 5.95
C SER A 44 12.80 3.42 7.15
N GLY A 45 13.15 2.13 7.25
CA GLY A 45 13.94 1.58 8.35
C GLY A 45 13.16 1.29 9.65
N LYS A 46 11.97 1.88 9.85
CA LYS A 46 11.24 1.77 11.12
C LYS A 46 10.79 0.34 11.42
N THR A 47 10.32 -0.41 10.43
CA THR A 47 9.95 -1.82 10.61
C THR A 47 11.15 -2.65 11.09
N ASN A 48 12.33 -2.44 10.50
CA ASN A 48 13.55 -3.16 10.91
C ASN A 48 13.97 -2.77 12.34
N GLU A 49 13.83 -1.51 12.73
CA GLU A 49 14.10 -1.04 14.10
C GLU A 49 13.18 -1.74 15.10
N LEU A 50 11.87 -1.79 14.83
CA LEU A 50 10.88 -2.47 15.69
C LEU A 50 11.16 -3.97 15.80
N VAL A 51 11.46 -4.64 14.69
CA VAL A 51 11.90 -6.04 14.68
C VAL A 51 13.18 -6.22 15.52
N GLY A 52 14.12 -5.30 15.40
CA GLY A 52 15.35 -5.31 16.21
C GLY A 52 15.06 -5.23 17.71
N TRP A 53 14.09 -4.41 18.13
CA TRP A 53 13.70 -4.31 19.54
C TRP A 53 13.06 -5.62 20.05
N VAL A 54 12.19 -6.25 19.26
CA VAL A 54 11.61 -7.54 19.63
C VAL A 54 12.69 -8.60 19.81
N ASN A 55 13.62 -8.71 18.86
CA ASN A 55 14.72 -9.68 18.91
C ASN A 55 15.67 -9.48 20.11
N GLN A 56 15.90 -8.21 20.49
CA GLN A 56 16.70 -7.87 21.66
C GLN A 56 15.98 -8.12 23.00
N THR A 57 14.63 -8.07 22.99
CA THR A 57 13.82 -8.29 24.19
C THR A 57 13.65 -9.78 24.48
N SER A 58 13.45 -10.61 23.46
CA SER A 58 13.26 -12.05 23.63
C SER A 58 13.73 -12.84 22.41
N ALA A 59 14.51 -13.89 22.66
CA ALA A 59 14.94 -14.81 21.61
C ALA A 59 13.79 -15.74 21.13
N LEU A 60 12.81 -15.99 21.99
CA LEU A 60 11.64 -16.82 21.73
C LEU A 60 10.38 -16.01 22.03
N TYR A 61 10.10 -15.03 21.18
CA TYR A 61 8.94 -14.15 21.35
C TYR A 61 7.63 -14.82 20.90
N ASP A 62 6.54 -14.42 21.54
CA ASP A 62 5.19 -14.73 21.07
C ASP A 62 4.89 -13.91 19.79
N ALA A 63 4.48 -14.60 18.73
CA ALA A 63 4.20 -13.95 17.44
C ALA A 63 3.05 -12.91 17.52
N ARG A 64 2.14 -13.04 18.50
CA ARG A 64 1.06 -12.06 18.74
C ARG A 64 1.61 -10.74 19.27
N GLU A 65 2.60 -10.81 20.15
CA GLU A 65 3.25 -9.62 20.70
C GLU A 65 4.23 -9.01 19.68
N TYR A 66 4.90 -9.84 18.86
CA TYR A 66 5.63 -9.38 17.70
C TYR A 66 4.75 -8.52 16.77
N ASP A 67 3.58 -9.03 16.38
CA ASP A 67 2.65 -8.31 15.51
C ASP A 67 2.19 -6.99 16.14
N ALA A 68 1.92 -6.96 17.44
CA ALA A 68 1.52 -5.75 18.16
C ALA A 68 2.61 -4.65 18.12
N VAL A 69 3.88 -5.04 18.25
CA VAL A 69 5.01 -4.09 18.17
C VAL A 69 5.25 -3.64 16.74
N VAL A 70 5.40 -4.60 15.81
CA VAL A 70 5.89 -4.31 14.46
C VAL A 70 4.85 -3.55 13.61
N SER A 71 3.57 -3.77 13.84
CA SER A 71 2.49 -3.04 13.15
C SER A 71 2.36 -1.57 13.55
N SER A 72 3.01 -1.12 14.62
CA SER A 72 2.89 0.26 15.12
C SER A 72 3.53 1.30 14.17
N GLY A 73 4.47 0.90 13.35
CA GLY A 73 5.15 1.79 12.41
C GLY A 73 4.20 2.42 11.40
N GLU A 74 3.30 1.63 10.83
CA GLU A 74 2.29 2.09 9.87
C GLU A 74 1.24 2.99 10.53
N ASN A 75 0.94 2.77 11.81
CA ASN A 75 0.01 3.62 12.56
C ASN A 75 0.51 5.05 12.67
N VAL A 76 1.82 5.23 12.94
CA VAL A 76 2.46 6.55 12.98
C VAL A 76 2.36 7.24 11.62
N THR A 77 2.72 6.54 10.55
CA THR A 77 2.71 7.10 9.19
C THR A 77 1.29 7.48 8.76
N ALA A 78 0.30 6.63 9.04
CA ALA A 78 -1.10 6.91 8.71
C ALA A 78 -1.63 8.16 9.42
N GLY A 79 -1.31 8.31 10.70
CA GLY A 79 -1.67 9.50 11.48
C GLY A 79 -1.02 10.78 10.93
N LEU A 80 0.29 10.74 10.66
CA LEU A 80 1.03 11.90 10.13
C LEU A 80 0.52 12.34 8.76
N LEU A 81 0.25 11.40 7.85
CA LEU A 81 -0.28 11.74 6.53
C LEU A 81 -1.71 12.31 6.62
N ALA A 82 -2.57 11.75 7.48
CA ALA A 82 -3.91 12.28 7.69
C ALA A 82 -3.87 13.71 8.27
N LEU A 83 -2.99 13.99 9.23
CA LEU A 83 -2.76 15.34 9.78
C LEU A 83 -2.28 16.31 8.69
N THR A 84 -1.34 15.89 7.85
CA THR A 84 -0.81 16.72 6.75
C THR A 84 -1.91 17.08 5.75
N LEU A 85 -2.79 16.14 5.40
CA LEU A 85 -3.94 16.37 4.52
C LEU A 85 -4.96 17.31 5.17
N GLN A 86 -5.25 17.15 6.47
CA GLN A 86 -6.15 18.03 7.21
C GLN A 86 -5.62 19.45 7.30
N GLU A 87 -4.32 19.62 7.52
CA GLU A 87 -3.68 20.95 7.55
C GLU A 87 -3.84 21.70 6.20
N SER A 88 -3.87 20.96 5.08
CA SER A 88 -4.17 21.54 3.76
C SER A 88 -5.66 21.70 3.46
N GLY A 89 -6.54 21.47 4.44
CA GLY A 89 -8.00 21.64 4.30
C GLY A 89 -8.72 20.42 3.72
N THR A 90 -8.04 19.28 3.52
CA THR A 90 -8.64 18.08 2.96
C THR A 90 -9.31 17.23 4.04
N PRO A 91 -10.61 16.88 3.91
CA PRO A 91 -11.28 15.98 4.84
C PRO A 91 -10.70 14.57 4.78
N ALA A 92 -9.73 14.27 5.65
CA ALA A 92 -9.02 12.99 5.72
C ALA A 92 -9.12 12.37 7.12
N ARG A 93 -9.04 11.03 7.20
CA ARG A 93 -8.93 10.30 8.46
C ARG A 93 -7.99 9.11 8.32
N SER A 94 -7.23 8.85 9.39
CA SER A 94 -6.42 7.64 9.51
C SER A 94 -7.24 6.48 10.09
N TRP A 95 -6.92 5.27 9.64
CA TRP A 95 -7.55 4.02 10.05
C TRP A 95 -6.49 2.95 10.28
N GLN A 96 -6.53 2.34 11.43
CA GLN A 96 -5.74 1.16 11.74
C GLN A 96 -6.46 -0.11 11.26
N GLY A 97 -5.74 -1.21 11.06
CA GLY A 97 -6.30 -2.43 10.50
C GLY A 97 -7.51 -2.98 11.24
N TRP A 98 -7.54 -2.85 12.58
CA TRP A 98 -8.66 -3.28 13.41
C TRP A 98 -9.88 -2.34 13.36
N GLN A 99 -9.68 -1.07 13.01
CA GLN A 99 -10.77 -0.08 12.90
C GLN A 99 -11.58 -0.24 11.62
N VAL A 100 -10.97 -0.75 10.54
CA VAL A 100 -11.67 -0.97 9.24
C VAL A 100 -12.81 -1.97 9.37
N PRO A 101 -12.77 -3.21 9.97
CA PRO A 101 -11.65 -4.10 10.27
C PRO A 101 -11.11 -4.84 9.02
N ILE A 102 -9.80 -5.01 8.94
CA ILE A 102 -9.17 -5.89 7.94
C ILE A 102 -9.11 -7.29 8.54
N ASN A 103 -10.09 -8.13 8.23
CA ASN A 103 -10.20 -9.48 8.80
C ASN A 103 -9.12 -10.40 8.22
N THR A 104 -8.38 -11.08 9.09
CA THR A 104 -7.29 -11.97 8.68
C THR A 104 -7.38 -13.34 9.35
N THR A 105 -6.59 -14.29 8.83
CA THR A 105 -6.28 -15.53 9.55
C THR A 105 -5.49 -15.23 10.81
N SER A 106 -5.47 -16.18 11.78
CA SER A 106 -4.67 -16.08 13.02
C SER A 106 -3.20 -16.54 12.84
N ALA A 107 -2.70 -16.63 11.60
CA ALA A 107 -1.30 -16.95 11.32
C ALA A 107 -0.42 -15.71 11.53
N HIS A 108 -0.11 -15.38 12.78
CA HIS A 108 0.68 -14.22 13.17
C HIS A 108 1.99 -14.14 12.38
N SER A 109 2.51 -12.92 12.13
CA SER A 109 3.67 -12.58 11.28
C SER A 109 3.54 -12.92 9.77
N SER A 110 2.51 -13.68 9.36
CA SER A 110 2.26 -14.05 7.95
C SER A 110 0.78 -14.28 7.66
N ALA A 111 -0.08 -13.50 8.30
CA ALA A 111 -1.53 -13.60 8.15
C ALA A 111 -1.99 -13.33 6.70
N ARG A 112 -3.15 -13.88 6.36
CA ARG A 112 -3.79 -13.65 5.06
C ARG A 112 -5.08 -12.85 5.26
N ILE A 113 -5.30 -11.86 4.43
CA ILE A 113 -6.57 -11.11 4.40
C ILE A 113 -7.67 -12.07 3.95
N MET A 114 -8.73 -12.13 4.72
CA MET A 114 -9.92 -12.95 4.44
C MET A 114 -11.04 -12.09 3.89
N ASP A 115 -11.24 -10.90 4.47
CA ASP A 115 -12.32 -9.99 4.12
C ASP A 115 -11.99 -8.55 4.56
N ILE A 116 -12.53 -7.57 3.84
CA ILE A 116 -12.49 -6.14 4.17
C ILE A 116 -13.89 -5.57 4.04
N PRO A 117 -14.64 -5.41 5.14
CA PRO A 117 -15.97 -4.81 5.11
C PRO A 117 -15.90 -3.34 4.67
N GLU A 118 -16.62 -3.00 3.60
CA GLU A 118 -16.59 -1.64 3.03
C GLU A 118 -17.39 -0.62 3.85
N ALA A 119 -18.37 -1.08 4.64
CA ALA A 119 -19.44 -0.24 5.18
C ALA A 119 -18.93 0.99 5.96
N ASN A 120 -17.97 0.80 6.86
CA ASN A 120 -17.46 1.89 7.72
C ASN A 120 -16.84 3.04 6.90
N ILE A 121 -15.98 2.71 5.94
CA ILE A 121 -15.28 3.71 5.12
C ILE A 121 -16.23 4.31 4.09
N ALA A 122 -17.09 3.48 3.47
CA ALA A 122 -18.08 3.94 2.48
C ALA A 122 -19.06 4.95 3.09
N GLU A 123 -19.53 4.74 4.32
CA GLU A 123 -20.35 5.69 5.06
C GLU A 123 -19.64 7.04 5.26
N LYS A 124 -18.34 7.01 5.61
CA LYS A 124 -17.58 8.24 5.82
C LYS A 124 -17.36 9.02 4.52
N PHE A 125 -17.13 8.34 3.39
CA PHE A 125 -17.11 9.00 2.09
C PHE A 125 -18.48 9.63 1.75
N ALA A 126 -19.58 8.95 2.03
CA ALA A 126 -20.93 9.48 1.82
C ALA A 126 -21.23 10.71 2.68
N THR A 127 -20.56 10.85 3.84
CA THR A 127 -20.72 11.99 4.77
C THR A 127 -19.67 13.08 4.58
N GLY A 128 -18.87 13.05 3.50
CA GLY A 128 -17.99 14.14 3.09
C GLY A 128 -16.49 13.93 3.34
N MET A 129 -16.06 12.78 3.87
CA MET A 129 -14.64 12.42 3.88
C MET A 129 -14.14 12.28 2.43
N LYS A 130 -12.93 12.73 2.14
CA LYS A 130 -12.28 12.61 0.82
C LYS A 130 -11.15 11.61 0.80
N VAL A 131 -10.49 11.41 1.94
CA VAL A 131 -9.36 10.50 2.05
C VAL A 131 -9.50 9.60 3.27
N ALA A 132 -9.39 8.28 3.04
CA ALA A 132 -9.16 7.29 4.08
C ALA A 132 -7.69 6.86 4.05
N VAL A 133 -6.91 7.19 5.09
CA VAL A 133 -5.50 6.78 5.20
C VAL A 133 -5.41 5.52 6.05
N ILE A 134 -5.03 4.42 5.47
CA ILE A 134 -5.04 3.09 6.09
C ILE A 134 -3.60 2.69 6.45
N ALA A 135 -3.40 2.26 7.67
CA ALA A 135 -2.17 1.57 8.06
C ALA A 135 -2.11 0.22 7.34
N GLY A 136 -1.18 0.10 6.39
CA GLY A 136 -0.96 -1.14 5.64
C GLY A 136 -0.31 -2.24 6.49
N PHE A 137 -0.02 -3.41 5.87
CA PHE A 137 0.74 -4.50 6.49
C PHE A 137 0.04 -5.22 7.65
N GLN A 138 -1.04 -4.72 8.20
CA GLN A 138 -1.73 -5.21 9.39
C GLN A 138 -3.20 -5.56 9.15
N GLY A 139 -3.75 -6.35 10.05
CA GLY A 139 -5.18 -6.65 10.14
C GLY A 139 -5.55 -7.12 11.54
N VAL A 140 -6.70 -7.77 11.67
CA VAL A 140 -7.23 -8.28 12.93
C VAL A 140 -7.71 -9.73 12.74
N SER A 141 -7.33 -10.61 13.66
CA SER A 141 -7.80 -11.98 13.70
C SER A 141 -9.21 -12.07 14.29
N ALA A 142 -9.87 -13.23 14.14
CA ALA A 142 -11.17 -13.50 14.76
C ALA A 142 -11.17 -13.37 16.29
N GLU A 143 -9.99 -13.48 16.92
CA GLU A 143 -9.79 -13.31 18.37
C GLU A 143 -9.62 -11.83 18.78
N GLY A 144 -9.73 -10.89 17.81
CA GLY A 144 -9.51 -9.47 18.07
C GLY A 144 -8.03 -9.08 18.24
N ARG A 145 -7.08 -9.97 17.89
CA ARG A 145 -5.65 -9.68 17.97
C ARG A 145 -5.13 -9.06 16.67
N ILE A 146 -4.23 -8.08 16.79
CA ILE A 146 -3.52 -7.53 15.65
C ILE A 146 -2.69 -8.63 14.99
N THR A 147 -2.70 -8.65 13.67
CA THR A 147 -1.90 -9.55 12.84
C THR A 147 -1.08 -8.76 11.83
N THR A 148 0.07 -9.31 11.41
CA THR A 148 0.84 -8.75 10.30
C THR A 148 0.86 -9.71 9.11
N LEU A 149 0.92 -9.15 7.89
CA LEU A 149 0.78 -9.89 6.64
C LEU A 149 2.12 -10.44 6.11
N GLY A 150 3.21 -10.16 6.81
CA GLY A 150 4.54 -10.51 6.36
C GLY A 150 5.06 -9.59 5.24
N ARG A 151 6.14 -10.00 4.58
CA ARG A 151 6.84 -9.20 3.56
C ARG A 151 5.90 -8.80 2.40
N GLY A 152 5.95 -7.54 1.98
CA GLY A 152 5.06 -7.01 0.93
C GLY A 152 3.60 -6.80 1.38
N GLY A 153 3.35 -6.82 2.69
CA GLY A 153 2.00 -6.73 3.24
C GLY A 153 1.26 -5.44 2.89
N SER A 154 1.93 -4.29 2.77
CA SER A 154 1.28 -3.03 2.38
C SER A 154 0.81 -3.04 0.91
N ASP A 155 1.56 -3.68 -0.01
CA ASP A 155 1.14 -3.86 -1.40
C ASP A 155 -0.09 -4.78 -1.46
N THR A 156 -0.04 -5.88 -0.70
CA THR A 156 -1.18 -6.80 -0.57
C THR A 156 -2.42 -6.10 0.01
N THR A 157 -2.24 -5.24 1.04
CA THR A 157 -3.32 -4.42 1.59
C THR A 157 -3.92 -3.51 0.52
N ALA A 158 -3.09 -2.82 -0.28
CA ALA A 158 -3.56 -1.89 -1.31
C ALA A 158 -4.42 -2.60 -2.37
N VAL A 159 -3.95 -3.72 -2.88
CA VAL A 159 -4.70 -4.49 -3.88
C VAL A 159 -6.00 -5.06 -3.30
N ALA A 160 -5.98 -5.54 -2.05
CA ALA A 160 -7.18 -6.03 -1.38
C ALA A 160 -8.23 -4.92 -1.19
N PHE A 161 -7.80 -3.71 -0.84
CA PHE A 161 -8.71 -2.54 -0.77
C PHE A 161 -9.23 -2.16 -2.16
N ALA A 162 -8.39 -2.16 -3.19
CA ALA A 162 -8.83 -1.85 -4.54
C ALA A 162 -9.89 -2.85 -5.04
N ALA A 163 -9.72 -4.13 -4.74
CA ALA A 163 -10.69 -5.17 -5.05
C ALA A 163 -11.99 -4.99 -4.25
N ALA A 164 -11.91 -4.85 -2.92
CA ALA A 164 -13.08 -4.71 -2.04
C ALA A 164 -13.90 -3.46 -2.39
N PHE A 165 -13.24 -2.32 -2.60
CA PHE A 165 -13.91 -1.05 -2.90
C PHE A 165 -14.19 -0.82 -4.38
N LYS A 166 -13.91 -1.80 -5.26
CA LYS A 166 -14.07 -1.71 -6.72
C LYS A 166 -13.44 -0.43 -7.27
N ALA A 167 -12.22 -0.16 -6.83
CA ALA A 167 -11.48 1.02 -7.26
C ALA A 167 -11.17 0.93 -8.77
N GLU A 168 -11.14 2.07 -9.45
CA GLU A 168 -10.83 2.14 -10.88
C GLU A 168 -9.41 1.63 -11.17
N ARG A 169 -8.46 1.92 -10.27
CA ARG A 169 -7.08 1.40 -10.29
C ARG A 169 -6.45 1.47 -8.90
N CYS A 170 -5.27 0.86 -8.78
CA CYS A 170 -4.42 0.92 -7.60
C CYS A 170 -3.03 1.44 -8.01
N ASP A 171 -2.70 2.65 -7.59
CA ASP A 171 -1.42 3.30 -7.87
C ASP A 171 -0.40 2.97 -6.77
N ILE A 172 0.69 2.31 -7.13
CA ILE A 172 1.78 1.90 -6.24
C ILE A 172 2.95 2.88 -6.40
N TYR A 173 3.12 3.76 -5.44
CA TYR A 173 4.23 4.70 -5.38
C TYR A 173 5.44 4.08 -4.70
N THR A 174 6.57 4.11 -5.38
CA THR A 174 7.83 3.50 -4.96
C THR A 174 9.03 4.38 -5.34
N ASP A 175 10.25 3.87 -5.20
CA ASP A 175 11.49 4.55 -5.55
C ASP A 175 11.95 4.36 -7.01
N VAL A 176 11.13 3.66 -7.82
CA VAL A 176 11.34 3.51 -9.27
C VAL A 176 10.18 4.11 -10.04
N ASP A 177 10.43 4.55 -11.26
CA ASP A 177 9.47 5.24 -12.12
C ASP A 177 8.64 4.29 -13.01
N GLY A 178 8.75 2.99 -12.79
CA GLY A 178 8.01 1.96 -13.51
C GLY A 178 8.70 0.60 -13.51
N VAL A 179 8.21 -0.31 -14.33
CA VAL A 179 8.78 -1.63 -14.58
C VAL A 179 9.64 -1.57 -15.84
N TYR A 180 10.81 -2.18 -15.80
CA TYR A 180 11.77 -2.22 -16.89
C TYR A 180 11.95 -3.64 -17.43
N THR A 181 12.37 -3.77 -18.67
CA THR A 181 12.69 -5.06 -19.29
C THR A 181 13.80 -5.82 -18.56
N THR A 182 14.68 -5.10 -17.86
CA THR A 182 15.71 -5.61 -16.95
C THR A 182 16.12 -4.47 -16.01
N ASP A 183 16.98 -4.72 -15.02
CA ASP A 183 17.46 -3.69 -14.09
C ASP A 183 18.32 -2.64 -14.84
N PRO A 184 17.89 -1.37 -14.94
CA PRO A 184 18.62 -0.32 -15.65
C PRO A 184 19.97 0.02 -15.02
N ARG A 185 20.21 -0.39 -13.76
CA ARG A 185 21.52 -0.23 -13.08
C ARG A 185 22.55 -1.27 -13.56
N ILE A 186 22.09 -2.34 -14.20
CA ILE A 186 22.93 -3.45 -14.68
C ILE A 186 23.07 -3.41 -16.21
N GLU A 187 22.00 -3.03 -16.92
CA GLU A 187 21.95 -3.03 -18.37
C GLU A 187 21.45 -1.67 -18.90
N ASP A 188 22.34 -0.94 -19.55
CA ASP A 188 22.06 0.42 -20.07
C ASP A 188 20.97 0.43 -21.18
N LYS A 189 20.70 -0.71 -21.81
CA LYS A 189 19.64 -0.85 -22.83
C LYS A 189 18.28 -1.20 -22.25
N ALA A 190 18.15 -1.27 -20.92
CA ALA A 190 16.89 -1.49 -20.25
C ALA A 190 15.87 -0.41 -20.69
N ARG A 191 14.66 -0.84 -21.00
CA ARG A 191 13.57 0.05 -21.41
C ARG A 191 12.45 -0.04 -20.40
N LYS A 192 11.92 1.11 -20.02
CA LYS A 192 10.68 1.18 -19.24
C LYS A 192 9.53 0.67 -20.09
N LEU A 193 8.68 -0.14 -19.49
CA LEU A 193 7.45 -0.64 -20.09
C LEU A 193 6.31 0.31 -19.75
N ASP A 194 5.56 0.75 -20.76
CA ASP A 194 4.35 1.54 -20.53
C ASP A 194 3.25 0.64 -19.97
N ARG A 195 3.26 -0.64 -20.34
CA ARG A 195 2.28 -1.64 -19.96
C ARG A 195 2.92 -3.03 -19.87
N ILE A 196 2.42 -3.86 -18.96
CA ILE A 196 2.82 -5.26 -18.78
C ILE A 196 1.60 -6.08 -18.30
N SER A 197 1.48 -7.33 -18.74
CA SER A 197 0.42 -8.22 -18.26
C SER A 197 0.69 -8.71 -16.82
N TYR A 198 -0.34 -9.20 -16.15
CA TYR A 198 -0.16 -9.78 -14.80
C TYR A 198 0.79 -10.99 -14.83
N GLU A 199 0.70 -11.83 -15.85
CA GLU A 199 1.52 -13.03 -16.02
C GLU A 199 2.99 -12.67 -16.20
N GLU A 200 3.29 -11.73 -17.09
CA GLU A 200 4.65 -11.23 -17.30
C GLU A 200 5.21 -10.57 -16.03
N MET A 201 4.38 -9.78 -15.32
CA MET A 201 4.81 -9.15 -14.06
C MET A 201 5.06 -10.19 -12.97
N LEU A 202 4.27 -11.26 -12.90
CA LEU A 202 4.48 -12.39 -11.99
C LEU A 202 5.80 -13.10 -12.29
N GLU A 203 6.09 -13.33 -13.55
CA GLU A 203 7.36 -13.94 -13.96
C GLU A 203 8.54 -13.05 -13.54
N LEU A 204 8.52 -11.76 -13.87
CA LEU A 204 9.55 -10.81 -13.46
C LEU A 204 9.72 -10.77 -11.93
N ALA A 205 8.63 -10.72 -11.18
CA ALA A 205 8.66 -10.68 -9.72
C ALA A 205 9.23 -11.99 -9.12
N SER A 206 8.90 -13.14 -9.70
CA SER A 206 9.39 -14.45 -9.27
C SER A 206 10.89 -14.62 -9.54
N LEU A 207 11.41 -14.01 -10.60
CA LEU A 207 12.82 -14.02 -10.98
C LEU A 207 13.66 -12.96 -10.26
N GLY A 208 13.05 -12.15 -9.37
CA GLY A 208 13.77 -11.24 -8.50
C GLY A 208 13.62 -9.74 -8.79
N ALA A 209 12.75 -9.36 -9.72
CA ALA A 209 12.37 -7.96 -9.87
C ALA A 209 11.62 -7.49 -8.62
N LYS A 210 12.22 -6.55 -7.87
CA LYS A 210 11.74 -6.12 -6.55
C LYS A 210 10.72 -4.97 -6.60
N VAL A 211 10.12 -4.71 -7.75
CA VAL A 211 9.19 -3.58 -7.95
C VAL A 211 7.84 -3.85 -7.29
N LEU A 212 7.28 -5.04 -7.52
CA LEU A 212 6.05 -5.52 -6.89
C LEU A 212 6.27 -6.87 -6.24
N GLN A 213 5.53 -7.14 -5.16
CA GLN A 213 5.57 -8.45 -4.52
C GLN A 213 4.67 -9.43 -5.28
N THR A 214 5.15 -10.66 -5.51
CA THR A 214 4.43 -11.72 -6.23
C THR A 214 2.98 -11.88 -5.71
N ARG A 215 2.80 -11.93 -4.39
CA ARG A 215 1.48 -12.06 -3.76
C ARG A 215 0.51 -10.93 -4.12
N SER A 216 0.99 -9.70 -4.24
CA SER A 216 0.13 -8.57 -4.62
C SER A 216 -0.27 -8.62 -6.09
N VAL A 217 0.61 -9.07 -6.98
CA VAL A 217 0.33 -9.27 -8.41
C VAL A 217 -0.66 -10.43 -8.61
N GLU A 218 -0.47 -11.56 -7.92
CA GLU A 218 -1.43 -12.68 -7.92
C GLU A 218 -2.84 -12.24 -7.49
N LEU A 219 -2.91 -11.40 -6.45
CA LEU A 219 -4.17 -10.87 -5.96
C LEU A 219 -4.81 -9.92 -6.99
N ALA A 220 -4.01 -9.05 -7.61
CA ALA A 220 -4.46 -8.12 -8.65
C ALA A 220 -5.00 -8.87 -9.88
N MET A 221 -4.30 -9.88 -10.35
CA MET A 221 -4.73 -10.77 -11.43
C MET A 221 -6.06 -11.45 -11.10
N ARG A 222 -6.16 -12.04 -9.90
CA ARG A 222 -7.38 -12.75 -9.46
C ARG A 222 -8.62 -11.86 -9.43
N TYR A 223 -8.48 -10.61 -9.01
CA TYR A 223 -9.59 -9.66 -8.87
C TYR A 223 -9.66 -8.64 -10.00
N LYS A 224 -8.82 -8.76 -11.02
CA LYS A 224 -8.72 -7.86 -12.17
C LYS A 224 -8.53 -6.40 -11.76
N VAL A 225 -7.68 -6.17 -10.76
CA VAL A 225 -7.32 -4.83 -10.28
C VAL A 225 -6.18 -4.28 -11.13
N ARG A 226 -6.44 -3.22 -11.89
CA ARG A 226 -5.39 -2.50 -12.62
C ARG A 226 -4.42 -1.87 -11.63
N LEU A 227 -3.12 -2.20 -11.75
CA LEU A 227 -2.06 -1.58 -10.96
C LEU A 227 -1.30 -0.58 -11.83
N ARG A 228 -0.86 0.51 -11.22
CA ARG A 228 0.05 1.45 -11.87
C ARG A 228 1.24 1.69 -10.96
N VAL A 229 2.44 1.39 -11.43
CA VAL A 229 3.70 1.61 -10.70
C VAL A 229 4.22 2.99 -11.04
N LEU A 230 4.47 3.81 -10.02
CA LEU A 230 4.82 5.22 -10.14
C LEU A 230 6.00 5.58 -9.24
N SER A 231 6.84 6.52 -9.69
CA SER A 231 7.82 7.17 -8.83
C SER A 231 7.13 8.09 -7.82
N SER A 232 7.54 8.01 -6.56
CA SER A 232 7.13 8.97 -5.54
C SER A 232 7.94 10.26 -5.54
N PHE A 233 8.96 10.35 -6.41
CA PHE A 233 9.93 11.44 -6.46
C PHE A 233 9.76 12.35 -7.67
N GLU A 234 8.92 11.96 -8.61
CA GLU A 234 8.66 12.67 -9.85
C GLU A 234 7.23 13.18 -9.91
N ASP A 235 7.03 14.24 -10.70
CA ASP A 235 5.69 14.71 -11.01
C ASP A 235 5.01 13.72 -11.94
N VAL A 236 3.79 13.33 -11.59
CA VAL A 236 3.03 12.33 -12.37
C VAL A 236 2.29 13.03 -13.51
N THR A 237 2.52 12.53 -14.73
CA THR A 237 1.79 12.88 -15.95
C THR A 237 0.92 11.70 -16.40
N GLU A 238 0.11 11.89 -17.45
CA GLU A 238 -0.73 10.79 -18.00
C GLU A 238 0.08 9.56 -18.41
N ASN A 239 1.30 9.75 -18.91
CA ASN A 239 2.19 8.69 -19.39
C ASN A 239 3.22 8.24 -18.33
N SER A 240 3.08 8.65 -17.07
CA SER A 240 4.01 8.23 -16.02
C SER A 240 3.75 6.80 -15.57
N GLY A 241 4.83 6.10 -15.26
CA GLY A 241 4.78 4.77 -14.68
C GLY A 241 4.57 3.64 -15.68
N THR A 242 4.24 2.47 -15.13
CA THR A 242 3.90 1.26 -15.87
C THR A 242 2.52 0.77 -15.43
N LEU A 243 1.63 0.52 -16.37
CA LEU A 243 0.33 -0.12 -16.10
C LEU A 243 0.49 -1.65 -16.09
N VAL A 244 0.02 -2.29 -15.02
CA VAL A 244 -0.09 -3.75 -14.91
C VAL A 244 -1.57 -4.11 -14.96
N CYS A 245 -1.98 -4.85 -15.98
CA CYS A 245 -3.39 -5.15 -16.24
C CYS A 245 -3.54 -6.48 -17.00
N ASP A 246 -4.74 -6.81 -17.41
CA ASP A 246 -5.00 -7.99 -18.25
C ASP A 246 -4.39 -7.78 -19.66
N GLU A 247 -4.02 -8.85 -20.33
CA GLU A 247 -3.43 -8.80 -21.68
C GLU A 247 -4.43 -8.24 -22.72
N GLU A 248 -5.74 -8.45 -22.44
CA GLU A 248 -6.82 -8.01 -23.32
C GLU A 248 -7.30 -6.55 -23.07
N ASP A 249 -6.80 -5.88 -22.03
CA ASP A 249 -7.15 -4.49 -21.67
C ASP A 249 -6.39 -3.45 -22.59
#